data_28947d368fd55340209b08ee72de1156
#
_entry.id   28947d368fd55340209b08ee72de1156
#
_cell.length_a   1.000
_cell.length_b   1.000
_cell.length_c   1.000
_cell.angle_alpha   90.00
_cell.angle_beta   90.00
_cell.angle_gamma   90.00
#
_symmetry.space_group_name_H-M   'P 1'
#
loop_
_entity.id
_entity.type
_entity.pdbx_description
1 polymer ?
#
loop_
_entity_poly.entity_id
_entity_poly.type
_entity_poly.pdbx_seq_one_letter_code
_entity_poly.pdbx_strand_id
1 'polypeptide(L)'
;MTGAGATLVVTFAVMALFVREVRLPRIPLFRIPPFFLASLRWIAALIFLVTLCAGFFGAQDPYRNLIPTVVWVLWWVGFAFACALVVDLWAIANPLRTLFPSFLSLNFPCPAWLGAWPAVLLFLGFAWAELVWRDNDVPSFLACALLAYAVLTWAGMLLFGRDTWLARGEAFTIAFGILGRFAPLEVAAAELRLRPPGAGLLTGEAPSFSMLVFVLLMLATVTFDGFLETPLYQQFATEMQQRFSGALFTLSELGLAETEVIATLALAAFPALFLAAYWLAAWAMARLAGAPSVVPVACAFVLSLVPIAVAYHLSHYFSLLVTAGQFIVPLASDPFGFGWDLFGTAGYKVDLGILSPYVFWYSAVTLIVAGHAIAVFVAHLGALRLFGNRASAAASQVPMIALMIAYTTLSLWILAQPIVG
;
A
#
# COMPACT_ATOMS: atom_id res chain seq x y z
N MET A 1 -3.74 -17.22 17.10
CA MET A 1 -4.42 -15.94 17.44
C MET A 1 -4.15 -15.51 18.90
N THR A 2 -4.46 -16.31 19.91
CA THR A 2 -4.21 -15.95 21.32
C THR A 2 -2.75 -15.61 21.64
N GLY A 3 -1.77 -16.36 21.09
CA GLY A 3 -0.34 -16.09 21.26
C GLY A 3 0.09 -14.74 20.67
N ALA A 4 -0.43 -14.36 19.51
CA ALA A 4 -0.13 -13.07 18.88
C ALA A 4 -0.66 -11.90 19.75
N GLY A 5 -1.90 -12.00 20.24
CA GLY A 5 -2.46 -11.00 21.16
C GLY A 5 -1.66 -10.88 22.46
N ALA A 6 -1.26 -12.00 23.05
CA ALA A 6 -0.41 -12.01 24.24
C ALA A 6 0.95 -11.33 23.98
N THR A 7 1.58 -11.59 22.82
CA THR A 7 2.84 -10.94 22.43
C THR A 7 2.70 -9.42 22.38
N LEU A 8 1.59 -8.90 21.83
CA LEU A 8 1.36 -7.45 21.76
C LEU A 8 1.20 -6.83 23.15
N VAL A 9 0.44 -7.48 24.04
CA VAL A 9 0.28 -7.00 25.42
C VAL A 9 1.61 -7.00 26.16
N VAL A 10 2.41 -8.06 26.03
CA VAL A 10 3.75 -8.14 26.65
C VAL A 10 4.68 -7.07 26.06
N THR A 11 4.69 -6.92 24.73
CA THR A 11 5.49 -5.88 24.05
C THR A 11 5.13 -4.50 24.60
N PHE A 12 3.84 -4.19 24.70
CA PHE A 12 3.39 -2.92 25.26
C PHE A 12 3.83 -2.74 26.73
N ALA A 13 3.65 -3.74 27.57
CA ALA A 13 4.04 -3.66 28.97
C ALA A 13 5.54 -3.39 29.14
N VAL A 14 6.38 -4.09 28.35
CA VAL A 14 7.82 -3.85 28.32
C VAL A 14 8.14 -2.43 27.85
N MET A 15 7.50 -1.96 26.77
CA MET A 15 7.71 -0.60 26.26
C MET A 15 7.30 0.46 27.28
N ALA A 16 6.12 0.34 27.87
CA ALA A 16 5.60 1.31 28.85
C ALA A 16 6.47 1.42 30.12
N LEU A 17 7.09 0.31 30.53
CA LEU A 17 7.92 0.26 31.74
C LEU A 17 9.36 0.73 31.48
N PHE A 18 9.97 0.34 30.36
CA PHE A 18 11.42 0.46 30.16
C PHE A 18 11.82 1.46 29.09
N VAL A 19 10.97 1.74 28.08
CA VAL A 19 11.34 2.64 26.99
C VAL A 19 11.07 4.09 27.37
N ARG A 20 12.13 4.89 27.25
CA ARG A 20 12.08 6.36 27.37
C ARG A 20 12.19 6.96 25.96
N GLU A 21 12.19 8.29 25.90
CA GLU A 21 12.47 8.96 24.64
C GLU A 21 13.82 8.48 24.06
N VAL A 22 13.78 7.93 22.85
CA VAL A 22 14.95 7.38 22.14
C VAL A 22 15.23 8.27 20.94
N ARG A 23 16.47 8.74 20.81
CA ARG A 23 16.95 9.34 19.58
C ARG A 23 17.33 8.22 18.60
N LEU A 24 16.63 8.15 17.47
CA LEU A 24 16.93 7.16 16.44
C LEU A 24 18.03 7.70 15.53
N PRO A 25 19.20 7.03 15.44
CA PRO A 25 20.32 7.52 14.68
C PRO A 25 20.03 7.47 13.16
N ARG A 26 20.69 8.36 12.43
CA ARG A 26 20.77 8.36 10.97
C ARG A 26 22.24 8.41 10.60
N ILE A 27 22.74 7.33 10.04
CA ILE A 27 24.16 7.14 9.73
C ILE A 27 24.35 7.38 8.24
N PRO A 28 25.08 8.42 7.83
CA PRO A 28 25.42 8.63 6.44
C PRO A 28 26.34 7.50 5.96
N LEU A 29 26.04 6.92 4.78
CA LEU A 29 26.83 5.85 4.19
C LEU A 29 27.71 6.39 3.08
N PHE A 30 27.11 6.89 2.00
CA PHE A 30 27.83 7.48 0.88
C PHE A 30 26.91 8.37 0.03
N ARG A 31 27.52 9.22 -0.81
CA ARG A 31 26.79 10.02 -1.80
C ARG A 31 26.59 9.23 -3.08
N ILE A 32 25.35 9.20 -3.56
CA ILE A 32 25.00 8.54 -4.81
C ILE A 32 25.36 9.46 -5.97
N PRO A 33 26.17 8.98 -6.94
CA PRO A 33 26.52 9.79 -8.09
C PRO A 33 25.31 10.25 -8.89
N PRO A 34 25.22 11.51 -9.35
CA PRO A 34 24.05 12.01 -10.08
C PRO A 34 23.72 11.22 -11.35
N PHE A 35 24.74 10.73 -12.05
CA PHE A 35 24.54 9.92 -13.27
C PHE A 35 23.81 8.61 -12.96
N PHE A 36 24.09 7.98 -11.82
CA PHE A 36 23.43 6.74 -11.41
C PHE A 36 21.95 6.98 -11.15
N LEU A 37 21.59 8.06 -10.41
CA LEU A 37 20.21 8.44 -10.20
C LEU A 37 19.50 8.77 -11.52
N ALA A 38 20.18 9.46 -12.45
CA ALA A 38 19.64 9.75 -13.77
C ALA A 38 19.41 8.48 -14.59
N SER A 39 20.34 7.54 -14.57
CA SER A 39 20.20 6.25 -15.25
C SER A 39 19.01 5.46 -14.73
N LEU A 40 18.83 5.35 -13.41
CA LEU A 40 17.69 4.67 -12.80
C LEU A 40 16.35 5.30 -13.25
N ARG A 41 16.27 6.62 -13.31
CA ARG A 41 15.07 7.35 -13.76
C ARG A 41 14.72 7.02 -15.20
N TRP A 42 15.71 7.06 -16.10
CA TRP A 42 15.47 6.79 -17.51
C TRP A 42 15.20 5.32 -17.81
N ILE A 43 15.82 4.39 -17.06
CA ILE A 43 15.51 2.96 -17.12
C ILE A 43 14.05 2.72 -16.71
N ALA A 44 13.60 3.33 -15.59
CA ALA A 44 12.21 3.22 -15.14
C ALA A 44 11.23 3.83 -16.16
N ALA A 45 11.57 4.97 -16.77
CA ALA A 45 10.78 5.57 -17.84
C ALA A 45 10.71 4.67 -19.08
N LEU A 46 11.81 4.03 -19.47
CA LEU A 46 11.84 3.09 -20.57
C LEU A 46 10.99 1.85 -20.29
N ILE A 47 11.11 1.26 -19.10
CA ILE A 47 10.29 0.11 -18.68
C ILE A 47 8.80 0.50 -18.74
N PHE A 48 8.42 1.67 -18.23
CA PHE A 48 7.04 2.16 -18.30
C PHE A 48 6.54 2.27 -19.74
N LEU A 49 7.33 2.85 -20.64
CA LEU A 49 6.95 2.99 -22.06
C LEU A 49 6.85 1.63 -22.77
N VAL A 50 7.79 0.72 -22.54
CA VAL A 50 7.75 -0.65 -23.10
C VAL A 50 6.52 -1.38 -22.60
N THR A 51 6.21 -1.28 -21.31
CA THR A 51 5.03 -1.90 -20.69
C THR A 51 3.74 -1.36 -21.31
N LEU A 52 3.64 -0.04 -21.48
CA LEU A 52 2.49 0.59 -22.12
C LEU A 52 2.34 0.17 -23.59
N CYS A 53 3.43 0.15 -24.34
CA CYS A 53 3.44 -0.32 -25.74
C CYS A 53 3.07 -1.80 -25.84
N ALA A 54 3.56 -2.65 -24.95
CA ALA A 54 3.21 -4.07 -24.92
C ALA A 54 1.70 -4.27 -24.70
N GLY A 55 1.10 -3.50 -23.80
CA GLY A 55 -0.34 -3.57 -23.54
C GLY A 55 -1.20 -3.18 -24.76
N PHE A 56 -0.81 -2.13 -25.51
CA PHE A 56 -1.56 -1.69 -26.68
C PHE A 56 -1.31 -2.54 -27.93
N PHE A 57 -0.08 -2.98 -28.17
CA PHE A 57 0.34 -3.55 -29.45
C PHE A 57 0.70 -5.04 -29.36
N GLY A 58 0.81 -5.60 -28.15
CA GLY A 58 1.14 -7.00 -27.92
C GLY A 58 -0.08 -7.92 -27.91
N ALA A 59 0.19 -9.20 -27.67
CA ALA A 59 -0.84 -10.22 -27.50
C ALA A 59 -1.81 -9.82 -26.38
N GLN A 60 -3.11 -10.08 -26.56
CA GLN A 60 -4.15 -9.77 -25.56
C GLN A 60 -4.39 -10.94 -24.58
N ASP A 61 -3.41 -11.82 -24.46
CA ASP A 61 -3.36 -12.90 -23.48
C ASP A 61 -2.52 -12.44 -22.28
N PRO A 62 -3.06 -12.40 -21.05
CA PRO A 62 -2.35 -11.91 -19.86
C PRO A 62 -1.06 -12.66 -19.54
N TYR A 63 -0.97 -13.94 -19.90
CA TYR A 63 0.25 -14.75 -19.68
C TYR A 63 1.31 -14.59 -20.77
N ARG A 64 0.97 -13.94 -21.88
CA ARG A 64 1.87 -13.70 -23.03
C ARG A 64 2.18 -12.23 -23.25
N ASN A 65 1.73 -11.37 -22.35
CA ASN A 65 1.96 -9.92 -22.40
C ASN A 65 2.64 -9.45 -21.11
N LEU A 66 3.58 -8.52 -21.28
CA LEU A 66 4.38 -7.99 -20.16
C LEU A 66 3.56 -7.21 -19.14
N ILE A 67 2.51 -6.48 -19.57
CA ILE A 67 1.84 -5.46 -18.74
C ILE A 67 1.17 -6.01 -17.48
N PRO A 68 0.42 -7.14 -17.48
CA PRO A 68 -0.21 -7.63 -16.24
C PRO A 68 0.82 -8.01 -15.18
N THR A 69 1.88 -8.72 -15.59
CA THR A 69 2.96 -9.11 -14.67
C THR A 69 3.71 -7.90 -14.12
N VAL A 70 4.01 -6.91 -14.96
CA VAL A 70 4.72 -5.71 -14.49
C VAL A 70 3.84 -4.89 -13.57
N VAL A 71 2.58 -4.64 -13.92
CA VAL A 71 1.70 -3.75 -13.15
C VAL A 71 1.30 -4.38 -11.82
N TRP A 72 0.74 -5.59 -11.83
CA TRP A 72 0.17 -6.20 -10.64
C TRP A 72 1.22 -6.86 -9.75
N VAL A 73 2.19 -7.57 -10.34
CA VAL A 73 3.12 -8.37 -9.55
C VAL A 73 4.40 -7.61 -9.22
N LEU A 74 5.07 -7.05 -10.22
CA LEU A 74 6.39 -6.46 -9.99
C LEU A 74 6.31 -5.05 -9.44
N TRP A 75 5.43 -4.22 -10.00
CA TRP A 75 5.33 -2.83 -9.57
C TRP A 75 4.44 -2.68 -8.33
N TRP A 76 3.18 -3.15 -8.37
CA TRP A 76 2.30 -2.98 -7.21
C TRP A 76 2.82 -3.75 -5.98
N VAL A 77 3.18 -5.01 -6.13
CA VAL A 77 3.62 -5.85 -5.01
C VAL A 77 5.13 -5.76 -4.80
N GLY A 78 5.94 -6.12 -5.78
CA GLY A 78 7.39 -6.22 -5.63
C GLY A 78 8.05 -4.88 -5.33
N PHE A 79 7.59 -3.81 -5.99
CA PHE A 79 8.13 -2.46 -5.77
C PHE A 79 7.70 -1.89 -4.41
N ALA A 80 6.47 -2.21 -3.95
CA ALA A 80 6.04 -1.88 -2.59
C ALA A 80 6.92 -2.56 -1.53
N PHE A 81 7.29 -3.85 -1.74
CA PHE A 81 8.23 -4.57 -0.87
C PHE A 81 9.59 -3.87 -0.84
N ALA A 82 10.12 -3.51 -2.01
CA ALA A 82 11.40 -2.82 -2.11
C ALA A 82 11.36 -1.44 -1.43
N CYS A 83 10.28 -0.67 -1.61
CA CYS A 83 10.09 0.61 -0.93
C CYS A 83 10.00 0.47 0.59
N ALA A 84 9.33 -0.57 1.09
CA ALA A 84 9.18 -0.78 2.52
C ALA A 84 10.44 -1.36 3.19
N LEU A 85 11.13 -2.29 2.52
CA LEU A 85 12.22 -3.06 3.13
C LEU A 85 13.63 -2.51 2.81
N VAL A 86 13.76 -1.71 1.77
CA VAL A 86 15.07 -1.21 1.32
C VAL A 86 15.12 0.31 1.38
N VAL A 87 14.47 0.99 0.45
CA VAL A 87 14.49 2.45 0.30
C VAL A 87 13.31 2.90 -0.54
N ASP A 88 12.82 4.12 -0.37
CA ASP A 88 11.79 4.70 -1.25
C ASP A 88 12.31 4.80 -2.70
N LEU A 89 12.14 3.72 -3.45
CA LEU A 89 12.56 3.64 -4.85
C LEU A 89 11.70 4.53 -5.75
N TRP A 90 10.42 4.77 -5.40
CA TRP A 90 9.54 5.58 -6.23
C TRP A 90 9.95 7.05 -6.23
N ALA A 91 10.44 7.57 -5.11
CA ALA A 91 11.03 8.91 -5.07
C ALA A 91 12.23 9.07 -6.01
N ILE A 92 12.96 7.97 -6.27
CA ILE A 92 14.13 7.94 -7.16
C ILE A 92 13.72 7.72 -8.62
N ALA A 93 12.85 6.73 -8.88
CA ALA A 93 12.62 6.13 -10.20
C ALA A 93 11.18 6.31 -10.74
N ASN A 94 10.44 7.33 -10.27
CA ASN A 94 9.09 7.62 -10.76
C ASN A 94 9.11 8.01 -12.25
N PRO A 95 8.55 7.19 -13.17
CA PRO A 95 8.57 7.47 -14.61
C PRO A 95 7.72 8.68 -14.98
N LEU A 96 6.60 8.92 -14.28
CA LEU A 96 5.71 10.04 -14.57
C LEU A 96 6.40 11.38 -14.26
N ARG A 97 7.18 11.41 -13.17
CA ARG A 97 8.04 12.55 -12.84
C ARG A 97 9.13 12.78 -13.89
N THR A 98 9.73 11.69 -14.38
CA THR A 98 10.85 11.75 -15.33
C THR A 98 10.40 12.22 -16.71
N LEU A 99 9.23 11.76 -17.17
CA LEU A 99 8.67 12.08 -18.49
C LEU A 99 8.00 13.46 -18.52
N PHE A 100 7.72 14.09 -17.36
CA PHE A 100 7.10 15.41 -17.30
C PHE A 100 8.14 16.53 -17.16
N PRO A 101 8.29 17.41 -18.16
CA PRO A 101 9.19 18.57 -18.09
C PRO A 101 8.66 19.62 -17.10
N SER A 102 9.41 19.91 -16.06
CA SER A 102 8.95 20.82 -14.99
C SER A 102 8.70 22.27 -15.47
N PHE A 103 9.33 22.68 -16.56
CA PHE A 103 9.11 24.02 -17.13
C PHE A 103 7.72 24.22 -17.74
N LEU A 104 6.96 23.14 -17.97
CA LEU A 104 5.57 23.24 -18.43
C LEU A 104 4.58 23.60 -17.31
N SER A 105 5.00 23.51 -16.04
CA SER A 105 4.10 23.74 -14.90
C SER A 105 3.62 25.19 -14.83
N LEU A 106 2.30 25.36 -14.72
CA LEU A 106 1.63 26.67 -14.56
C LEU A 106 1.74 27.17 -13.12
N ASN A 107 1.99 26.25 -12.15
CA ASN A 107 2.19 26.53 -10.73
C ASN A 107 1.05 27.31 -10.07
N PHE A 108 -0.21 27.02 -10.41
CA PHE A 108 -1.35 27.59 -9.71
C PHE A 108 -1.29 27.19 -8.22
N PRO A 109 -1.73 28.08 -7.31
CA PRO A 109 -1.76 27.74 -5.88
C PRO A 109 -2.71 26.58 -5.63
N CYS A 110 -2.18 25.48 -5.10
CA CYS A 110 -2.98 24.32 -4.72
C CYS A 110 -3.80 24.68 -3.47
N PRO A 111 -5.16 24.62 -3.52
CA PRO A 111 -6.00 24.96 -2.39
C PRO A 111 -5.69 24.11 -1.15
N ALA A 112 -5.61 24.73 0.02
CA ALA A 112 -5.26 24.03 1.25
C ALA A 112 -6.27 22.93 1.62
N TRP A 113 -7.56 23.11 1.30
CA TRP A 113 -8.62 22.14 1.55
C TRP A 113 -8.47 20.86 0.71
N LEU A 114 -7.78 20.96 -0.43
CA LEU A 114 -7.57 19.80 -1.32
C LEU A 114 -6.70 18.72 -0.63
N GLY A 115 -5.70 19.12 0.19
CA GLY A 115 -4.87 18.21 0.95
C GLY A 115 -4.36 17.03 0.11
N ALA A 116 -4.59 15.80 0.59
CA ALA A 116 -4.30 14.56 -0.13
C ALA A 116 -5.57 13.88 -0.72
N TRP A 117 -6.72 14.58 -0.79
CA TRP A 117 -7.97 14.01 -1.30
C TRP A 117 -7.88 13.49 -2.75
N PRO A 118 -7.16 14.17 -3.69
CA PRO A 118 -6.99 13.61 -5.03
C PRO A 118 -6.28 12.25 -5.01
N ALA A 119 -5.26 12.11 -4.17
CA ALA A 119 -4.58 10.83 -4.01
C ALA A 119 -5.48 9.76 -3.39
N VAL A 120 -6.34 10.09 -2.42
CA VAL A 120 -7.35 9.18 -1.85
C VAL A 120 -8.27 8.64 -2.95
N LEU A 121 -8.79 9.53 -3.81
CA LEU A 121 -9.69 9.14 -4.90
C LEU A 121 -8.98 8.31 -5.97
N LEU A 122 -7.76 8.70 -6.35
CA LEU A 122 -6.96 7.95 -7.34
C LEU A 122 -6.56 6.56 -6.81
N PHE A 123 -6.22 6.45 -5.53
CA PHE A 123 -5.90 5.17 -4.92
C PHE A 123 -7.13 4.27 -4.75
N LEU A 124 -8.29 4.84 -4.41
CA LEU A 124 -9.55 4.10 -4.38
C LEU A 124 -9.93 3.60 -5.78
N GLY A 125 -9.77 4.44 -6.81
CA GLY A 125 -9.98 4.05 -8.21
C GLY A 125 -9.02 2.95 -8.66
N PHE A 126 -7.76 3.00 -8.24
CA PHE A 126 -6.79 1.92 -8.48
C PHE A 126 -7.21 0.62 -7.79
N ALA A 127 -7.56 0.68 -6.51
CA ALA A 127 -8.02 -0.50 -5.76
C ALA A 127 -9.30 -1.09 -6.36
N TRP A 128 -10.20 -0.24 -6.89
CA TRP A 128 -11.38 -0.70 -7.61
C TRP A 128 -11.01 -1.43 -8.90
N ALA A 129 -10.07 -0.88 -9.68
CA ALA A 129 -9.58 -1.51 -10.89
C ALA A 129 -8.86 -2.84 -10.63
N GLU A 130 -8.15 -2.95 -9.49
CA GLU A 130 -7.45 -4.17 -9.07
C GLU A 130 -8.41 -5.26 -8.57
N LEU A 131 -9.36 -4.89 -7.68
CA LEU A 131 -10.10 -5.84 -6.85
C LEU A 131 -11.54 -6.11 -7.34
N VAL A 132 -12.07 -5.23 -8.18
CA VAL A 132 -13.49 -5.29 -8.58
C VAL A 132 -13.66 -5.48 -10.08
N TRP A 133 -12.82 -4.81 -10.89
CA TRP A 133 -12.99 -4.84 -12.33
C TRP A 133 -12.60 -6.21 -12.91
N ARG A 134 -13.55 -6.88 -13.56
CA ARG A 134 -13.38 -8.24 -14.09
C ARG A 134 -12.32 -8.38 -15.19
N ASP A 135 -12.10 -7.30 -15.98
CA ASP A 135 -11.14 -7.29 -17.10
C ASP A 135 -9.78 -6.66 -16.69
N ASN A 136 -9.43 -6.71 -15.40
CA ASN A 136 -8.26 -6.07 -14.82
C ASN A 136 -6.92 -6.66 -15.29
N ASP A 137 -6.93 -7.83 -15.92
CA ASP A 137 -5.76 -8.49 -16.49
C ASP A 137 -5.67 -8.38 -18.03
N VAL A 138 -6.71 -7.86 -18.70
CA VAL A 138 -6.71 -7.66 -20.14
C VAL A 138 -5.71 -6.56 -20.54
N PRO A 139 -4.68 -6.89 -21.36
CA PRO A 139 -3.57 -5.99 -21.61
C PRO A 139 -3.96 -4.59 -22.13
N SER A 140 -4.88 -4.50 -23.09
CA SER A 140 -5.31 -3.22 -23.63
C SER A 140 -6.09 -2.36 -22.65
N PHE A 141 -6.92 -2.95 -21.79
CA PHE A 141 -7.62 -2.23 -20.72
C PHE A 141 -6.65 -1.71 -19.68
N LEU A 142 -5.67 -2.55 -19.29
CA LEU A 142 -4.65 -2.16 -18.35
C LEU A 142 -3.77 -1.01 -18.89
N ALA A 143 -3.42 -1.07 -20.18
CA ALA A 143 -2.70 0.01 -20.85
C ALA A 143 -3.52 1.32 -20.89
N CYS A 144 -4.83 1.24 -21.17
CA CYS A 144 -5.73 2.40 -21.12
C CYS A 144 -5.79 2.99 -19.70
N ALA A 145 -5.95 2.16 -18.67
CA ALA A 145 -5.99 2.60 -17.28
C ALA A 145 -4.67 3.26 -16.86
N LEU A 146 -3.53 2.67 -17.22
CA LEU A 146 -2.20 3.19 -16.93
C LEU A 146 -1.95 4.54 -17.65
N LEU A 147 -2.36 4.66 -18.91
CA LEU A 147 -2.28 5.91 -19.67
C LEU A 147 -3.20 6.98 -19.08
N ALA A 148 -4.44 6.63 -18.73
CA ALA A 148 -5.38 7.56 -18.11
C ALA A 148 -4.83 8.08 -16.78
N TYR A 149 -4.27 7.20 -15.95
CA TYR A 149 -3.60 7.60 -14.70
C TYR A 149 -2.42 8.55 -14.95
N ALA A 150 -1.59 8.26 -15.94
CA ALA A 150 -0.47 9.12 -16.33
C ALA A 150 -0.93 10.50 -16.78
N VAL A 151 -1.96 10.56 -17.65
CA VAL A 151 -2.53 11.82 -18.16
C VAL A 151 -3.14 12.65 -17.01
N LEU A 152 -3.90 12.03 -16.11
CA LEU A 152 -4.45 12.72 -14.91
C LEU A 152 -3.33 13.26 -14.01
N THR A 153 -2.27 12.48 -13.81
CA THR A 153 -1.11 12.91 -13.03
C THR A 153 -0.38 14.07 -13.70
N TRP A 154 -0.14 14.01 -15.01
CA TRP A 154 0.50 15.09 -15.74
C TRP A 154 -0.37 16.34 -15.80
N ALA A 155 -1.69 16.22 -15.89
CA ALA A 155 -2.61 17.36 -15.79
C ALA A 155 -2.50 18.05 -14.42
N GLY A 156 -2.43 17.28 -13.35
CA GLY A 156 -2.19 17.83 -12.01
C GLY A 156 -0.83 18.49 -11.87
N MET A 157 0.23 17.90 -12.44
CA MET A 157 1.57 18.49 -12.47
C MET A 157 1.61 19.78 -13.29
N LEU A 158 0.88 19.82 -14.42
CA LEU A 158 0.73 21.00 -15.25
C LEU A 158 0.07 22.14 -14.49
N LEU A 159 -1.02 21.87 -13.81
CA LEU A 159 -1.82 22.89 -13.11
C LEU A 159 -1.14 23.41 -11.84
N PHE A 160 -0.74 22.49 -10.94
CA PHE A 160 -0.31 22.84 -9.58
C PHE A 160 1.21 22.81 -9.37
N GLY A 161 1.96 22.44 -10.39
CA GLY A 161 3.39 22.24 -10.28
C GLY A 161 3.75 20.78 -9.96
N ARG A 162 4.81 20.28 -10.62
CA ARG A 162 5.23 18.88 -10.52
C ARG A 162 5.43 18.40 -9.07
N ASP A 163 6.24 19.10 -8.30
CA ASP A 163 6.59 18.65 -6.95
C ASP A 163 5.42 18.82 -5.96
N THR A 164 4.57 19.84 -6.15
CA THR A 164 3.36 20.03 -5.36
C THR A 164 2.35 18.92 -5.60
N TRP A 165 2.11 18.54 -6.87
CA TRP A 165 1.18 17.47 -7.21
C TRP A 165 1.66 16.11 -6.74
N LEU A 166 2.95 15.79 -6.91
CA LEU A 166 3.54 14.55 -6.42
C LEU A 166 3.40 14.41 -4.89
N ALA A 167 3.52 15.51 -4.16
CA ALA A 167 3.39 15.49 -2.70
C ALA A 167 1.94 15.39 -2.19
N ARG A 168 0.92 15.73 -3.00
CA ARG A 168 -0.48 15.84 -2.54
C ARG A 168 -1.48 15.05 -3.37
N GLY A 169 -1.29 14.95 -4.68
CA GLY A 169 -2.28 14.42 -5.61
C GLY A 169 -1.92 13.06 -6.21
N GLU A 170 -0.64 12.74 -6.35
CA GLU A 170 -0.21 11.49 -6.96
C GLU A 170 -0.19 10.35 -5.92
N ALA A 171 -1.10 9.41 -6.10
CA ALA A 171 -1.39 8.37 -5.12
C ALA A 171 -0.18 7.48 -4.79
N PHE A 172 0.60 7.09 -5.78
CA PHE A 172 1.72 6.17 -5.56
C PHE A 172 2.97 6.84 -5.00
N THR A 173 3.20 8.13 -5.28
CA THR A 173 4.24 8.89 -4.57
C THR A 173 3.93 8.94 -3.07
N ILE A 174 2.66 9.09 -2.72
CA ILE A 174 2.24 9.09 -1.32
C ILE A 174 2.31 7.67 -0.75
N ALA A 175 1.76 6.65 -1.43
CA ALA A 175 1.73 5.28 -0.95
C ALA A 175 3.14 4.72 -0.72
N PHE A 176 3.99 4.73 -1.75
CA PHE A 176 5.36 4.24 -1.64
C PHE A 176 6.23 5.11 -0.71
N GLY A 177 5.97 6.43 -0.67
CA GLY A 177 6.62 7.31 0.29
C GLY A 177 6.28 6.98 1.74
N ILE A 178 5.02 6.62 2.05
CA ILE A 178 4.60 6.14 3.37
C ILE A 178 5.31 4.82 3.70
N LEU A 179 5.30 3.84 2.78
CA LEU A 179 6.01 2.58 2.94
C LEU A 179 7.52 2.82 3.12
N GLY A 180 8.11 3.71 2.32
CA GLY A 180 9.51 4.10 2.40
C GLY A 180 9.92 4.75 3.74
N ARG A 181 8.98 5.33 4.51
CA ARG A 181 9.27 5.78 5.88
C ARG A 181 9.58 4.63 6.83
N PHE A 182 9.09 3.44 6.54
CA PHE A 182 9.44 2.23 7.29
C PHE A 182 10.82 1.71 6.94
N ALA A 183 11.32 1.93 5.73
CA ALA A 183 12.58 1.40 5.20
C ALA A 183 13.80 1.76 6.06
N PRO A 184 14.78 0.84 6.15
CA PRO A 184 16.04 1.09 6.85
C PRO A 184 16.98 2.07 6.13
N LEU A 185 16.82 2.25 4.83
CA LEU A 185 17.59 3.20 4.04
C LEU A 185 16.73 4.41 3.66
N GLU A 186 17.35 5.60 3.65
CA GLU A 186 16.74 6.81 3.11
C GLU A 186 17.72 7.54 2.19
N VAL A 187 17.21 8.18 1.15
CA VAL A 187 17.98 9.05 0.27
C VAL A 187 17.59 10.49 0.56
N ALA A 188 18.53 11.29 1.07
CA ALA A 188 18.33 12.69 1.34
C ALA A 188 19.48 13.51 0.72
N ALA A 189 19.16 14.48 -0.16
CA ALA A 189 20.14 15.30 -0.87
C ALA A 189 21.22 14.46 -1.60
N ALA A 190 20.81 13.38 -2.28
CA ALA A 190 21.66 12.40 -2.94
C ALA A 190 22.65 11.66 -2.00
N GLU A 191 22.43 11.69 -0.70
CA GLU A 191 23.17 10.90 0.29
C GLU A 191 22.32 9.72 0.75
N LEU A 192 22.88 8.51 0.67
CA LEU A 192 22.27 7.31 1.24
C LEU A 192 22.57 7.25 2.74
N ARG A 193 21.54 7.06 3.56
CA ARG A 193 21.64 7.00 5.01
C ARG A 193 20.97 5.74 5.53
N LEU A 194 21.56 5.15 6.56
CA LEU A 194 20.99 4.03 7.31
C LEU A 194 20.26 4.56 8.55
N ARG A 195 19.08 4.02 8.82
CA ARG A 195 18.27 4.29 10.02
C ARG A 195 17.59 3.03 10.52
N PRO A 196 17.17 2.95 11.79
CA PRO A 196 16.33 1.84 12.25
C PRO A 196 15.02 1.76 11.46
N PRO A 197 14.52 0.56 11.12
CA PRO A 197 13.21 0.39 10.48
C PRO A 197 12.11 1.11 11.25
N GLY A 198 11.24 1.83 10.55
CA GLY A 198 10.18 2.63 11.15
C GLY A 198 10.61 4.00 11.71
N ALA A 199 11.90 4.31 11.76
CA ALA A 199 12.38 5.61 12.26
C ALA A 199 11.82 6.81 11.46
N GLY A 200 11.60 6.62 10.16
CA GLY A 200 11.02 7.65 9.30
C GLY A 200 9.55 7.98 9.63
N LEU A 201 8.83 7.08 10.29
CA LEU A 201 7.43 7.29 10.70
C LEU A 201 7.31 8.28 11.88
N LEU A 202 8.39 8.44 12.62
CA LEU A 202 8.47 9.32 13.78
C LEU A 202 9.04 10.70 13.43
N THR A 203 9.24 11.02 12.16
CA THR A 203 9.84 12.27 11.71
C THR A 203 8.84 13.12 10.93
N GLY A 204 9.00 14.45 11.04
CA GLY A 204 8.14 15.42 10.38
C GLY A 204 6.91 15.81 11.21
N GLU A 205 6.05 16.58 10.60
CA GLU A 205 4.77 17.01 11.18
C GLU A 205 3.75 15.87 11.18
N ALA A 206 2.75 15.98 12.06
CA ALA A 206 1.62 15.06 12.08
C ALA A 206 0.87 15.14 10.73
N PRO A 207 0.44 13.99 10.19
CA PRO A 207 -0.32 13.95 8.94
C PRO A 207 -1.59 14.78 9.00
N SER A 208 -2.03 15.32 7.84
CA SER A 208 -3.35 15.93 7.71
C SER A 208 -4.45 14.87 7.81
N PHE A 209 -5.70 15.31 7.98
CA PHE A 209 -6.85 14.39 8.02
C PHE A 209 -7.02 13.61 6.71
N SER A 210 -6.81 14.22 5.55
CA SER A 210 -6.84 13.52 4.26
C SER A 210 -5.72 12.47 4.13
N MET A 211 -4.55 12.73 4.70
CA MET A 211 -3.46 11.76 4.75
C MET A 211 -3.77 10.61 5.73
N LEU A 212 -4.44 10.89 6.85
CA LEU A 212 -4.97 9.86 7.75
C LEU A 212 -5.92 8.92 7.00
N VAL A 213 -6.87 9.49 6.25
CA VAL A 213 -7.81 8.69 5.43
C VAL A 213 -7.06 7.86 4.40
N PHE A 214 -6.02 8.42 3.76
CA PHE A 214 -5.19 7.69 2.79
C PHE A 214 -4.48 6.49 3.42
N VAL A 215 -3.87 6.65 4.60
CA VAL A 215 -3.19 5.53 5.31
C VAL A 215 -4.19 4.43 5.67
N LEU A 216 -5.38 4.81 6.16
CA LEU A 216 -6.41 3.83 6.48
C LEU A 216 -6.99 3.16 5.23
N LEU A 217 -7.09 3.88 4.12
CA LEU A 217 -7.50 3.32 2.83
C LEU A 217 -6.50 2.25 2.35
N MET A 218 -5.19 2.54 2.40
CA MET A 218 -4.15 1.54 2.08
C MET A 218 -4.30 0.26 2.91
N LEU A 219 -4.54 0.41 4.22
CA LEU A 219 -4.70 -0.72 5.12
C LEU A 219 -5.99 -1.50 4.84
N ALA A 220 -7.08 -0.78 4.58
CA ALA A 220 -8.39 -1.36 4.32
C ALA A 220 -8.43 -2.11 2.99
N THR A 221 -7.83 -1.58 1.92
CA THR A 221 -7.88 -2.21 0.59
C THR A 221 -7.13 -3.54 0.54
N VAL A 222 -5.94 -3.63 1.12
CA VAL A 222 -5.20 -4.91 1.19
C VAL A 222 -5.93 -5.92 2.09
N THR A 223 -6.61 -5.45 3.16
CA THR A 223 -7.43 -6.34 3.99
C THR A 223 -8.70 -6.79 3.27
N PHE A 224 -9.28 -5.91 2.46
CA PHE A 224 -10.45 -6.22 1.64
C PHE A 224 -10.11 -7.26 0.55
N ASP A 225 -8.95 -7.16 -0.08
CA ASP A 225 -8.45 -8.15 -1.02
C ASP A 225 -8.44 -9.56 -0.39
N GLY A 226 -7.80 -9.71 0.75
CA GLY A 226 -7.83 -10.99 1.47
C GLY A 226 -9.24 -11.40 1.94
N PHE A 227 -10.13 -10.44 2.22
CA PHE A 227 -11.51 -10.74 2.62
C PHE A 227 -12.35 -11.29 1.46
N LEU A 228 -12.14 -10.81 0.23
CA LEU A 228 -12.81 -11.31 -0.98
C LEU A 228 -12.66 -12.83 -1.17
N GLU A 229 -11.50 -13.37 -0.77
CA GLU A 229 -11.18 -14.80 -0.89
C GLU A 229 -11.82 -15.67 0.21
N THR A 230 -12.55 -15.07 1.17
CA THR A 230 -13.11 -15.82 2.31
C THR A 230 -14.49 -16.38 2.02
N PRO A 231 -14.84 -17.54 2.63
CA PRO A 231 -16.23 -18.07 2.57
C PRO A 231 -17.27 -17.09 3.11
N LEU A 232 -16.89 -16.22 4.06
CA LEU A 232 -17.77 -15.20 4.62
C LEU A 232 -18.18 -14.17 3.58
N TYR A 233 -17.25 -13.72 2.73
CA TYR A 233 -17.60 -12.81 1.64
C TYR A 233 -18.50 -13.50 0.61
N GLN A 234 -18.24 -14.75 0.28
CA GLN A 234 -19.08 -15.51 -0.68
C GLN A 234 -20.51 -15.66 -0.17
N GLN A 235 -20.69 -15.95 1.13
CA GLN A 235 -22.01 -15.96 1.75
C GLN A 235 -22.69 -14.58 1.67
N PHE A 236 -21.97 -13.52 2.05
CA PHE A 236 -22.47 -12.16 1.96
C PHE A 236 -22.89 -11.79 0.54
N ALA A 237 -22.07 -12.09 -0.47
CA ALA A 237 -22.38 -11.82 -1.87
C ALA A 237 -23.64 -12.58 -2.33
N THR A 238 -23.77 -13.86 -1.96
CA THR A 238 -24.94 -14.68 -2.27
C THR A 238 -26.21 -14.13 -1.62
N GLU A 239 -26.15 -13.74 -0.34
CA GLU A 239 -27.29 -13.13 0.36
C GLU A 239 -27.70 -11.80 -0.28
N MET A 240 -26.74 -10.98 -0.68
CA MET A 240 -27.00 -9.72 -1.38
C MET A 240 -27.66 -9.95 -2.74
N GLN A 241 -27.19 -10.92 -3.53
CA GLN A 241 -27.80 -11.29 -4.80
C GLN A 241 -29.25 -11.75 -4.63
N GLN A 242 -29.52 -12.61 -3.64
CA GLN A 242 -30.89 -13.09 -3.37
C GLN A 242 -31.82 -11.98 -2.89
N ARG A 243 -31.35 -11.16 -1.96
CA ARG A 243 -32.14 -10.09 -1.32
C ARG A 243 -32.46 -8.93 -2.25
N PHE A 244 -31.53 -8.58 -3.15
CA PHE A 244 -31.64 -7.44 -4.06
C PHE A 244 -31.69 -7.84 -5.53
N SER A 245 -32.13 -9.08 -5.83
CA SER A 245 -32.13 -9.65 -7.18
C SER A 245 -32.81 -8.74 -8.22
N GLY A 246 -33.94 -8.12 -7.91
CA GLY A 246 -34.63 -7.23 -8.85
C GLY A 246 -33.84 -5.95 -9.17
N ALA A 247 -33.20 -5.32 -8.17
CA ALA A 247 -32.38 -4.15 -8.39
C ALA A 247 -31.10 -4.50 -9.15
N LEU A 248 -30.45 -5.61 -8.80
CA LEU A 248 -29.25 -6.10 -9.48
C LEU A 248 -29.54 -6.48 -10.94
N PHE A 249 -30.71 -7.11 -11.20
CA PHE A 249 -31.14 -7.39 -12.56
C PHE A 249 -31.30 -6.11 -13.39
N THR A 250 -31.95 -5.07 -12.84
CA THR A 250 -32.07 -3.78 -13.54
C THR A 250 -30.69 -3.15 -13.84
N LEU A 251 -29.73 -3.26 -12.92
CA LEU A 251 -28.37 -2.77 -13.13
C LEU A 251 -27.61 -3.61 -14.15
N SER A 252 -27.85 -4.92 -14.22
CA SER A 252 -27.25 -5.78 -15.23
C SER A 252 -27.73 -5.48 -16.64
N GLU A 253 -28.99 -5.06 -16.81
CA GLU A 253 -29.50 -4.55 -18.10
C GLU A 253 -28.80 -3.25 -18.55
N LEU A 254 -28.22 -2.49 -17.62
CA LEU A 254 -27.40 -1.31 -17.91
C LEU A 254 -25.92 -1.67 -18.15
N GLY A 255 -25.58 -2.96 -18.17
CA GLY A 255 -24.22 -3.46 -18.44
C GLY A 255 -23.33 -3.55 -17.21
N LEU A 256 -23.86 -3.37 -15.99
CA LEU A 256 -23.12 -3.51 -14.73
C LEU A 256 -23.26 -4.95 -14.22
N ALA A 257 -22.16 -5.69 -14.09
CA ALA A 257 -22.20 -7.04 -13.56
C ALA A 257 -22.61 -7.03 -12.07
N GLU A 258 -23.51 -7.94 -11.68
CA GLU A 258 -24.02 -8.03 -10.30
C GLU A 258 -22.89 -8.18 -9.28
N THR A 259 -21.89 -9.00 -9.58
CA THR A 259 -20.71 -9.21 -8.73
C THR A 259 -19.88 -7.94 -8.57
N GLU A 260 -19.69 -7.16 -9.63
CA GLU A 260 -18.98 -5.88 -9.60
C GLU A 260 -19.74 -4.83 -8.76
N VAL A 261 -21.07 -4.80 -8.85
CA VAL A 261 -21.88 -3.88 -8.04
C VAL A 261 -21.75 -4.21 -6.55
N ILE A 262 -21.87 -5.50 -6.19
CA ILE A 262 -21.73 -5.94 -4.80
C ILE A 262 -20.33 -5.67 -4.27
N ALA A 263 -19.29 -6.01 -5.04
CA ALA A 263 -17.91 -5.77 -4.66
C ALA A 263 -17.59 -4.27 -4.56
N THR A 264 -18.15 -3.41 -5.43
CA THR A 264 -18.00 -1.95 -5.36
C THR A 264 -18.59 -1.40 -4.07
N LEU A 265 -19.80 -1.83 -3.69
CA LEU A 265 -20.44 -1.40 -2.45
C LEU A 265 -19.65 -1.88 -1.22
N ALA A 266 -19.16 -3.11 -1.25
CA ALA A 266 -18.33 -3.67 -0.19
C ALA A 266 -16.99 -2.92 -0.09
N LEU A 267 -16.31 -2.63 -1.22
CA LEU A 267 -15.08 -1.84 -1.27
C LEU A 267 -15.27 -0.41 -0.73
N ALA A 268 -16.42 0.21 -0.98
CA ALA A 268 -16.73 1.53 -0.42
C ALA A 268 -17.01 1.47 1.09
N ALA A 269 -17.69 0.45 1.55
CA ALA A 269 -18.05 0.27 2.96
C ALA A 269 -16.82 -0.09 3.83
N PHE A 270 -15.89 -0.87 3.31
CA PHE A 270 -14.77 -1.42 4.08
C PHE A 270 -13.83 -0.34 4.63
N PRO A 271 -13.31 0.62 3.85
CA PRO A 271 -12.53 1.74 4.37
C PRO A 271 -13.31 2.64 5.34
N ALA A 272 -14.62 2.78 5.15
CA ALA A 272 -15.47 3.53 6.07
C ALA A 272 -15.56 2.84 7.45
N LEU A 273 -15.65 1.51 7.49
CA LEU A 273 -15.61 0.73 8.73
C LEU A 273 -14.24 0.86 9.42
N PHE A 274 -13.15 0.81 8.67
CA PHE A 274 -11.80 1.02 9.19
C PHE A 274 -11.64 2.41 9.79
N LEU A 275 -12.13 3.44 9.09
CA LEU A 275 -12.11 4.81 9.59
C LEU A 275 -12.93 4.96 10.86
N ALA A 276 -14.13 4.35 10.94
CA ALA A 276 -14.98 4.39 12.12
C ALA A 276 -14.33 3.70 13.32
N ALA A 277 -13.77 2.50 13.12
CA ALA A 277 -13.07 1.75 14.17
C ALA A 277 -11.84 2.52 14.69
N TYR A 278 -11.02 3.06 13.76
CA TYR A 278 -9.87 3.88 14.12
C TYR A 278 -10.28 5.17 14.86
N TRP A 279 -11.33 5.84 14.38
CA TRP A 279 -11.85 7.06 15.01
C TRP A 279 -12.36 6.82 16.43
N LEU A 280 -13.05 5.70 16.66
CA LEU A 280 -13.49 5.28 17.99
C LEU A 280 -12.30 5.05 18.92
N ALA A 281 -11.27 4.36 18.45
CA ALA A 281 -10.04 4.16 19.23
C ALA A 281 -9.35 5.50 19.52
N ALA A 282 -9.21 6.39 18.53
CA ALA A 282 -8.60 7.70 18.70
C ALA A 282 -9.41 8.60 19.66
N TRP A 283 -10.73 8.52 19.62
CA TRP A 283 -11.61 9.19 20.57
C TRP A 283 -11.37 8.69 22.00
N ALA A 284 -11.32 7.39 22.21
CA ALA A 284 -11.04 6.81 23.52
C ALA A 284 -9.62 7.17 24.01
N MET A 285 -8.61 7.18 23.12
CA MET A 285 -7.24 7.63 23.42
C MET A 285 -7.25 9.09 23.92
N ALA A 286 -7.92 9.99 23.19
CA ALA A 286 -8.01 11.40 23.55
C ALA A 286 -8.67 11.58 24.93
N ARG A 287 -9.74 10.84 25.21
CA ARG A 287 -10.45 10.89 26.51
C ARG A 287 -9.56 10.41 27.65
N LEU A 288 -8.88 9.26 27.50
CA LEU A 288 -8.03 8.70 28.53
C LEU A 288 -6.77 9.54 28.79
N ALA A 289 -6.25 10.22 27.78
CA ALA A 289 -5.10 11.09 27.91
C ALA A 289 -5.44 12.53 28.35
N GLY A 290 -6.72 12.87 28.43
CA GLY A 290 -7.17 14.25 28.73
C GLY A 290 -6.91 15.23 27.61
N ALA A 291 -6.86 14.79 26.36
CA ALA A 291 -6.63 15.66 25.19
C ALA A 291 -7.89 16.47 24.85
N PRO A 292 -7.75 17.75 24.47
CA PRO A 292 -8.90 18.62 24.19
C PRO A 292 -9.61 18.28 22.86
N SER A 293 -8.92 17.60 21.93
CA SER A 293 -9.44 17.28 20.59
C SER A 293 -8.99 15.91 20.13
N VAL A 294 -9.85 15.22 19.37
CA VAL A 294 -9.59 13.89 18.78
C VAL A 294 -8.68 13.98 17.54
N VAL A 295 -8.87 15.01 16.70
CA VAL A 295 -8.19 15.11 15.39
C VAL A 295 -6.66 15.09 15.53
N PRO A 296 -6.02 15.91 16.38
CA PRO A 296 -4.57 15.87 16.54
C PRO A 296 -4.06 14.50 17.03
N VAL A 297 -4.81 13.84 17.93
CA VAL A 297 -4.47 12.50 18.42
C VAL A 297 -4.55 11.49 17.27
N ALA A 298 -5.66 11.46 16.55
CA ALA A 298 -5.84 10.56 15.41
C ALA A 298 -4.74 10.74 14.36
N CYS A 299 -4.46 11.98 13.96
CA CYS A 299 -3.41 12.26 12.97
C CYS A 299 -2.01 11.88 13.47
N ALA A 300 -1.69 12.10 14.75
CA ALA A 300 -0.38 11.76 15.31
C ALA A 300 -0.11 10.25 15.34
N PHE A 301 -1.17 9.44 15.56
CA PHE A 301 -1.00 7.99 15.71
C PHE A 301 -1.17 7.19 14.42
N VAL A 302 -1.77 7.75 13.36
CA VAL A 302 -2.07 6.97 12.14
C VAL A 302 -0.83 6.33 11.50
N LEU A 303 0.32 7.01 11.54
CA LEU A 303 1.58 6.45 10.99
C LEU A 303 2.09 5.24 11.79
N SER A 304 1.64 5.04 13.04
CA SER A 304 1.98 3.83 13.79
C SER A 304 1.33 2.56 13.23
N LEU A 305 0.32 2.70 12.36
CA LEU A 305 -0.30 1.57 11.65
C LEU A 305 0.51 1.11 10.42
N VAL A 306 1.43 1.93 9.92
CA VAL A 306 2.23 1.62 8.72
C VAL A 306 3.02 0.32 8.86
N PRO A 307 3.70 0.01 9.98
CA PRO A 307 4.37 -1.28 10.15
C PRO A 307 3.41 -2.47 10.03
N ILE A 308 2.15 -2.31 10.43
CA ILE A 308 1.10 -3.32 10.28
C ILE A 308 0.72 -3.46 8.80
N ALA A 309 0.53 -2.33 8.10
CA ALA A 309 0.23 -2.34 6.68
C ALA A 309 1.34 -3.02 5.87
N VAL A 310 2.61 -2.70 6.17
CA VAL A 310 3.79 -3.36 5.56
C VAL A 310 3.76 -4.86 5.83
N ALA A 311 3.61 -5.26 7.08
CA ALA A 311 3.63 -6.67 7.47
C ALA A 311 2.50 -7.47 6.82
N TYR A 312 1.29 -6.89 6.74
CA TYR A 312 0.15 -7.53 6.11
C TYR A 312 0.34 -7.63 4.59
N HIS A 313 0.78 -6.56 3.95
CA HIS A 313 1.10 -6.57 2.50
C HIS A 313 2.16 -7.63 2.16
N LEU A 314 3.25 -7.69 2.95
CA LEU A 314 4.27 -8.73 2.80
C LEU A 314 3.70 -10.13 2.99
N SER A 315 2.88 -10.34 4.02
CA SER A 315 2.33 -11.67 4.34
C SER A 315 1.31 -12.13 3.30
N HIS A 316 0.49 -11.22 2.78
CA HIS A 316 -0.56 -11.52 1.83
C HIS A 316 0.00 -11.82 0.43
N TYR A 317 0.90 -10.96 -0.05
CA TYR A 317 1.40 -11.03 -1.42
C TYR A 317 2.73 -11.80 -1.59
N PHE A 318 3.33 -12.33 -0.51
CA PHE A 318 4.62 -13.03 -0.62
C PHE A 318 4.55 -14.22 -1.58
N SER A 319 3.49 -15.02 -1.50
CA SER A 319 3.29 -16.15 -2.40
C SER A 319 3.15 -15.69 -3.85
N LEU A 320 2.31 -14.68 -4.10
CA LEU A 320 2.09 -14.12 -5.43
C LEU A 320 3.40 -13.62 -6.05
N LEU A 321 4.21 -12.88 -5.29
CA LEU A 321 5.47 -12.36 -5.78
C LEU A 321 6.46 -13.48 -6.14
N VAL A 322 6.55 -14.53 -5.33
CA VAL A 322 7.49 -15.63 -5.54
C VAL A 322 7.04 -16.54 -6.69
N THR A 323 5.74 -16.77 -6.85
CA THR A 323 5.21 -17.64 -7.92
C THR A 323 4.97 -16.87 -9.21
N ALA A 324 4.11 -15.87 -9.21
CA ALA A 324 3.77 -15.13 -10.41
C ALA A 324 4.88 -14.16 -10.87
N GLY A 325 5.76 -13.72 -9.96
CA GLY A 325 6.93 -12.92 -10.32
C GLY A 325 7.89 -13.63 -11.28
N GLN A 326 7.88 -14.96 -11.32
CA GLN A 326 8.70 -15.74 -12.26
C GLN A 326 8.30 -15.54 -13.72
N PHE A 327 7.05 -15.13 -14.00
CA PHE A 327 6.62 -14.86 -15.37
C PHE A 327 7.43 -13.74 -16.04
N ILE A 328 8.13 -12.89 -15.26
CA ILE A 328 9.03 -11.89 -15.86
C ILE A 328 10.18 -12.52 -16.66
N VAL A 329 10.60 -13.73 -16.34
CA VAL A 329 11.74 -14.38 -16.99
C VAL A 329 11.45 -14.68 -18.47
N PRO A 330 10.36 -15.37 -18.86
CA PRO A 330 10.01 -15.51 -20.27
C PRO A 330 9.50 -14.21 -20.89
N LEU A 331 8.76 -13.39 -20.17
CA LEU A 331 8.19 -12.13 -20.69
C LEU A 331 9.26 -11.06 -20.95
N ALA A 332 10.40 -11.09 -20.27
CA ALA A 332 11.52 -10.21 -20.63
C ALA A 332 12.09 -10.56 -22.02
N SER A 333 12.08 -11.85 -22.40
CA SER A 333 12.49 -12.28 -23.75
C SER A 333 11.45 -12.02 -24.81
N ASP A 334 10.16 -11.98 -24.47
CA ASP A 334 9.06 -11.70 -25.39
C ASP A 334 8.00 -10.80 -24.75
N PRO A 335 8.30 -9.51 -24.57
CA PRO A 335 7.40 -8.59 -23.85
C PRO A 335 6.06 -8.33 -24.58
N PHE A 336 5.99 -8.61 -25.89
CA PHE A 336 4.80 -8.37 -26.70
C PHE A 336 4.03 -9.66 -27.04
N GLY A 337 4.57 -10.85 -26.74
CA GLY A 337 3.96 -12.11 -27.11
C GLY A 337 4.04 -12.42 -28.60
N PHE A 338 5.06 -11.90 -29.30
CA PHE A 338 5.28 -12.08 -30.74
C PHE A 338 6.08 -13.33 -31.10
N GLY A 339 6.51 -14.10 -30.11
CA GLY A 339 7.36 -15.28 -30.30
C GLY A 339 8.84 -14.95 -30.32
N TRP A 340 9.25 -13.83 -29.73
CA TRP A 340 10.65 -13.44 -29.58
C TRP A 340 11.33 -14.27 -28.49
N ASP A 341 12.66 -14.36 -28.58
CA ASP A 341 13.51 -14.94 -27.54
C ASP A 341 14.79 -14.10 -27.38
N LEU A 342 14.61 -12.85 -26.93
CA LEU A 342 15.68 -11.84 -26.88
C LEU A 342 16.84 -12.24 -25.96
N PHE A 343 16.56 -13.00 -24.90
CA PHE A 343 17.54 -13.40 -23.88
C PHE A 343 17.71 -14.91 -23.76
N GLY A 344 17.10 -15.73 -24.61
CA GLY A 344 17.16 -17.19 -24.53
C GLY A 344 16.33 -17.76 -23.38
N THR A 345 15.35 -17.01 -22.87
CA THR A 345 14.55 -17.39 -21.69
C THR A 345 13.07 -17.63 -22.00
N ALA A 346 12.65 -17.56 -23.27
CA ALA A 346 11.25 -17.78 -23.65
C ALA A 346 10.71 -19.17 -23.26
N GLY A 347 11.60 -20.19 -23.20
CA GLY A 347 11.26 -21.55 -22.78
C GLY A 347 11.25 -21.79 -21.26
N TYR A 348 11.43 -20.75 -20.43
CA TYR A 348 11.43 -20.90 -18.96
C TYR A 348 10.05 -21.36 -18.47
N LYS A 349 10.07 -22.38 -17.62
CA LYS A 349 8.84 -22.93 -17.00
C LYS A 349 8.71 -22.38 -15.57
N VAL A 350 7.59 -21.73 -15.31
CA VAL A 350 7.25 -21.23 -13.98
C VAL A 350 7.05 -22.41 -13.03
N ASP A 351 7.72 -22.37 -11.89
CA ASP A 351 7.58 -23.37 -10.81
C ASP A 351 6.61 -22.81 -9.75
N LEU A 352 5.37 -23.27 -9.79
CA LEU A 352 4.35 -22.91 -8.81
C LEU A 352 4.56 -23.60 -7.46
N GLY A 353 5.39 -24.67 -7.42
CA GLY A 353 5.71 -25.41 -6.19
C GLY A 353 6.93 -24.87 -5.42
N ILE A 354 7.54 -23.77 -5.87
CA ILE A 354 8.76 -23.21 -5.28
C ILE A 354 8.61 -22.83 -3.80
N LEU A 355 7.39 -22.48 -3.37
CA LEU A 355 7.07 -22.09 -2.00
C LEU A 355 6.20 -23.17 -1.34
N SER A 356 6.74 -23.83 -0.30
CA SER A 356 5.92 -24.78 0.45
C SER A 356 4.87 -24.03 1.31
N PRO A 357 3.67 -24.60 1.50
CA PRO A 357 2.62 -24.00 2.35
C PRO A 357 3.11 -23.77 3.79
N TYR A 358 4.01 -24.60 4.27
CA TYR A 358 4.62 -24.49 5.60
C TYR A 358 5.47 -23.21 5.73
N VAL A 359 6.39 -23.00 4.77
CA VAL A 359 7.23 -21.78 4.74
C VAL A 359 6.38 -20.54 4.60
N PHE A 360 5.37 -20.55 3.73
CA PHE A 360 4.43 -19.44 3.58
C PHE A 360 3.76 -19.08 4.90
N TRP A 361 3.13 -20.07 5.56
CA TRP A 361 2.36 -19.83 6.78
C TRP A 361 3.21 -19.28 7.93
N TYR A 362 4.36 -19.90 8.20
CA TYR A 362 5.23 -19.43 9.29
C TYR A 362 5.84 -18.07 9.00
N SER A 363 6.19 -17.79 7.75
CA SER A 363 6.67 -16.47 7.34
C SER A 363 5.59 -15.40 7.53
N ALA A 364 4.37 -15.67 7.08
CA ALA A 364 3.24 -14.75 7.20
C ALA A 364 2.92 -14.42 8.66
N VAL A 365 2.81 -15.43 9.52
CA VAL A 365 2.56 -15.24 10.96
C VAL A 365 3.69 -14.44 11.62
N THR A 366 4.94 -14.75 11.30
CA THR A 366 6.11 -14.06 11.86
C THR A 366 6.12 -12.59 11.44
N LEU A 367 5.88 -12.29 10.16
CA LEU A 367 5.82 -10.94 9.64
C LEU A 367 4.71 -10.11 10.31
N ILE A 368 3.51 -10.68 10.43
CA ILE A 368 2.39 -10.00 11.08
C ILE A 368 2.72 -9.66 12.54
N VAL A 369 3.21 -10.63 13.31
CA VAL A 369 3.55 -10.39 14.72
C VAL A 369 4.67 -9.37 14.86
N ALA A 370 5.71 -9.44 14.04
CA ALA A 370 6.82 -8.49 14.04
C ALA A 370 6.34 -7.07 13.69
N GLY A 371 5.51 -6.94 12.64
CA GLY A 371 4.96 -5.64 12.23
C GLY A 371 4.13 -4.99 13.33
N HIS A 372 3.31 -5.77 14.03
CA HIS A 372 2.54 -5.26 15.17
C HIS A 372 3.41 -4.86 16.35
N ALA A 373 4.46 -5.62 16.67
CA ALA A 373 5.41 -5.24 17.71
C ALA A 373 6.11 -3.91 17.39
N ILE A 374 6.52 -3.72 16.14
CA ILE A 374 7.10 -2.44 15.69
C ILE A 374 6.05 -1.32 15.74
N ALA A 375 4.80 -1.59 15.37
CA ALA A 375 3.72 -0.61 15.45
C ALA A 375 3.48 -0.13 16.88
N VAL A 376 3.47 -1.03 17.86
CA VAL A 376 3.36 -0.70 19.30
C VAL A 376 4.54 0.19 19.72
N PHE A 377 5.76 -0.11 19.28
CA PHE A 377 6.93 0.71 19.57
C PHE A 377 6.80 2.12 18.97
N VAL A 378 6.41 2.24 17.71
CA VAL A 378 6.20 3.55 17.04
C VAL A 378 5.08 4.33 17.74
N ALA A 379 3.97 3.67 18.08
CA ALA A 379 2.86 4.29 18.82
C ALA A 379 3.31 4.80 20.19
N HIS A 380 4.12 4.02 20.91
CA HIS A 380 4.63 4.41 22.24
C HIS A 380 5.51 5.67 22.15
N LEU A 381 6.46 5.72 21.22
CA LEU A 381 7.30 6.89 21.02
C LEU A 381 6.48 8.11 20.57
N GLY A 382 5.48 7.90 19.72
CA GLY A 382 4.52 8.95 19.32
C GLY A 382 3.73 9.50 20.52
N ALA A 383 3.25 8.63 21.39
CA ALA A 383 2.52 8.99 22.61
C ALA A 383 3.37 9.84 23.57
N LEU A 384 4.63 9.44 23.81
CA LEU A 384 5.55 10.18 24.67
C LEU A 384 5.80 11.60 24.14
N ARG A 385 5.91 11.75 22.80
CA ARG A 385 6.10 13.07 22.17
C ARG A 385 4.85 13.95 22.24
N LEU A 386 3.69 13.33 22.05
CA LEU A 386 2.42 14.09 21.99
C LEU A 386 1.98 14.57 23.37
N PHE A 387 2.07 13.70 24.40
CA PHE A 387 1.48 13.99 25.72
C PHE A 387 2.49 14.50 26.78
N GLY A 388 3.78 14.36 26.54
CA GLY A 388 4.83 14.88 27.41
C GLY A 388 4.95 14.22 28.79
N ASN A 389 3.91 13.50 29.26
CA ASN A 389 3.93 12.74 30.51
C ASN A 389 3.63 11.26 30.28
N ARG A 390 4.25 10.39 31.12
CA ARG A 390 4.18 8.95 30.96
C ARG A 390 2.80 8.35 31.23
N ALA A 391 2.07 8.89 32.21
CA ALA A 391 0.78 8.35 32.60
C ALA A 391 -0.25 8.55 31.49
N SER A 392 -0.37 9.77 30.95
CA SER A 392 -1.23 10.07 29.79
C SER A 392 -0.78 9.31 28.53
N ALA A 393 0.53 9.23 28.30
CA ALA A 393 1.07 8.47 27.17
C ALA A 393 0.73 6.97 27.28
N ALA A 394 0.85 6.35 28.44
CA ALA A 394 0.49 4.96 28.65
C ALA A 394 -1.02 4.74 28.54
N ALA A 395 -1.83 5.59 29.20
CA ALA A 395 -3.28 5.48 29.16
C ALA A 395 -3.84 5.62 27.75
N SER A 396 -3.28 6.55 26.94
CA SER A 396 -3.71 6.77 25.55
C SER A 396 -3.53 5.52 24.67
N GLN A 397 -2.56 4.65 24.97
CA GLN A 397 -2.24 3.53 24.10
C GLN A 397 -3.16 2.32 24.31
N VAL A 398 -3.89 2.24 25.43
CA VAL A 398 -4.77 1.10 25.72
C VAL A 398 -5.80 0.85 24.61
N PRO A 399 -6.57 1.87 24.13
CA PRO A 399 -7.50 1.67 23.03
C PRO A 399 -6.80 1.31 21.72
N MET A 400 -5.63 1.87 21.46
CA MET A 400 -4.87 1.57 20.23
C MET A 400 -4.39 0.12 20.23
N ILE A 401 -3.94 -0.40 21.36
CA ILE A 401 -3.52 -1.81 21.48
C ILE A 401 -4.72 -2.73 21.29
N ALA A 402 -5.88 -2.38 21.86
CA ALA A 402 -7.11 -3.15 21.64
C ALA A 402 -7.47 -3.19 20.13
N LEU A 403 -7.36 -2.07 19.43
CA LEU A 403 -7.55 -2.00 17.98
C LEU A 403 -6.52 -2.86 17.23
N MET A 404 -5.24 -2.77 17.60
CA MET A 404 -4.16 -3.56 16.99
C MET A 404 -4.36 -5.06 17.23
N ILE A 405 -4.81 -5.50 18.41
CA ILE A 405 -5.13 -6.91 18.69
C ILE A 405 -6.31 -7.37 17.82
N ALA A 406 -7.37 -6.57 17.73
CA ALA A 406 -8.53 -6.89 16.89
C ALA A 406 -8.10 -7.02 15.42
N TYR A 407 -7.29 -6.11 14.92
CA TYR A 407 -6.78 -6.16 13.56
C TYR A 407 -5.83 -7.34 13.32
N THR A 408 -4.94 -7.66 14.27
CA THR A 408 -4.09 -8.88 14.20
C THR A 408 -4.95 -10.14 14.10
N THR A 409 -6.01 -10.20 14.90
CA THR A 409 -6.93 -11.35 14.91
C THR A 409 -7.64 -11.47 13.56
N LEU A 410 -8.13 -10.35 13.01
CA LEU A 410 -8.76 -10.30 11.69
C LEU A 410 -7.78 -10.76 10.60
N SER A 411 -6.57 -10.21 10.58
CA SER A 411 -5.53 -10.53 9.58
C SER A 411 -5.16 -12.01 9.60
N LEU A 412 -4.92 -12.58 10.77
CA LEU A 412 -4.59 -14.00 10.94
C LEU A 412 -5.80 -14.89 10.62
N TRP A 413 -7.01 -14.42 10.89
CA TRP A 413 -8.23 -15.14 10.54
C TRP A 413 -8.40 -15.20 9.01
N ILE A 414 -8.24 -14.09 8.30
CA ILE A 414 -8.30 -14.05 6.83
C ILE A 414 -7.27 -15.01 6.23
N LEU A 415 -6.01 -14.93 6.65
CA LEU A 415 -4.94 -15.79 6.13
C LEU A 415 -5.14 -17.29 6.45
N ALA A 416 -5.91 -17.62 7.47
CA ALA A 416 -6.23 -19.00 7.85
C ALA A 416 -7.44 -19.57 7.13
N GLN A 417 -8.17 -18.76 6.33
CA GLN A 417 -9.29 -19.26 5.56
C GLN A 417 -8.82 -20.12 4.38
N PRO A 418 -9.55 -21.18 4.00
CA PRO A 418 -9.31 -21.88 2.76
C PRO A 418 -9.54 -20.89 1.60
N ILE A 419 -8.59 -20.86 0.65
CA ILE A 419 -8.76 -20.10 -0.58
C ILE A 419 -9.91 -20.78 -1.36
N VAL A 420 -10.99 -20.04 -1.57
CA VAL A 420 -12.16 -20.48 -2.34
C VAL A 420 -11.94 -19.93 -3.75
N GLY A 421 -11.26 -20.72 -4.59
CA GLY A 421 -11.02 -20.40 -6.00
C GLY A 421 -12.02 -21.08 -6.91
#